data_e6b61d5c8f287fd964262795fe93fb61
#
_entry.id   e6b61d5c8f287fd964262795fe93fb61
#
_cell.length_a   1.000
_cell.length_b   1.000
_cell.length_c   1.000
_cell.angle_alpha   90.00
_cell.angle_beta   90.00
_cell.angle_gamma   90.00
#
_symmetry.space_group_name_H-M   'P 1'
#
loop_
_entity.id
_entity.type
_entity.pdbx_description
1 polymer ?
#
loop_
_entity_poly.entity_id
_entity_poly.type
_entity_poly.pdbx_seq_one_letter_code
_entity_poly.pdbx_strand_id
1 'polypeptide(L)'
;MDRLKVLVVDDESRMRKLVRDFLVKSNFDVLQAGDGEEALDIFYKEKDIALIILDVMMPRMDGWQVCREVRQSSKVPIIMLTARSEERDELQGFALGVDEYISKPFSPKILVARVNAILRRANVLSGGDEIDAGGIVIDKAAHQVKIDGKEIELSFKEFELLSYFVENQGIALSREKILNNVWDYDYFGDARTIDTHVKKLRSKLGEKGNYIKTIWGMGYKFEVDEA
;
A
#
# COMPACT_ATOMS: atom_id res chain seq x y z
N MET A 1 18.21 -7.61 13.92
CA MET A 1 17.52 -6.58 13.14
C MET A 1 16.69 -5.77 14.11
N ASP A 2 16.88 -4.46 14.10
CA ASP A 2 16.08 -3.57 14.93
C ASP A 2 14.64 -3.57 14.41
N ARG A 3 13.68 -3.49 15.34
CA ARG A 3 12.27 -3.44 14.98
C ARG A 3 11.94 -2.09 14.36
N LEU A 4 11.06 -2.10 13.36
CA LEU A 4 10.57 -0.85 12.77
C LEU A 4 9.70 -0.08 13.76
N LYS A 5 9.96 1.23 13.89
CA LYS A 5 9.22 2.12 14.77
C LYS A 5 7.96 2.65 14.10
N VAL A 6 6.82 2.49 14.75
CA VAL A 6 5.53 3.05 14.31
C VAL A 6 5.06 4.05 15.36
N LEU A 7 4.77 5.29 14.95
CA LEU A 7 4.19 6.31 15.82
C LEU A 7 2.66 6.22 15.74
N VAL A 8 2.02 6.03 16.89
CA VAL A 8 0.54 5.96 17.02
C VAL A 8 0.06 7.21 17.75
N VAL A 9 -0.76 7.99 17.08
CA VAL A 9 -1.27 9.29 17.56
C VAL A 9 -2.80 9.24 17.60
N ASP A 10 -3.36 9.37 18.78
CA ASP A 10 -4.82 9.35 19.02
C ASP A 10 -5.06 9.92 20.43
N ASP A 11 -6.02 10.78 20.66
CA ASP A 11 -6.27 11.35 21.99
C ASP A 11 -6.89 10.33 22.96
N GLU A 12 -7.52 9.27 22.42
CA GLU A 12 -8.10 8.19 23.21
C GLU A 12 -7.04 7.15 23.64
N SER A 13 -6.66 7.15 24.91
CA SER A 13 -5.63 6.25 25.46
C SER A 13 -5.95 4.76 25.27
N ARG A 14 -7.24 4.40 25.27
CA ARG A 14 -7.69 3.01 25.03
C ARG A 14 -7.40 2.59 23.58
N MET A 15 -7.63 3.49 22.63
CA MET A 15 -7.37 3.23 21.21
C MET A 15 -5.87 3.08 20.98
N ARG A 16 -5.04 3.99 21.50
CA ARG A 16 -3.58 3.87 21.44
C ARG A 16 -3.09 2.54 21.97
N LYS A 17 -3.59 2.13 23.15
CA LYS A 17 -3.22 0.85 23.75
C LYS A 17 -3.62 -0.34 22.88
N LEU A 18 -4.83 -0.34 22.33
CA LEU A 18 -5.32 -1.39 21.45
C LEU A 18 -4.41 -1.53 20.22
N VAL A 19 -4.19 -0.44 19.50
CA VAL A 19 -3.34 -0.41 18.29
C VAL A 19 -1.91 -0.85 18.62
N ARG A 20 -1.32 -0.31 19.69
CA ARG A 20 0.01 -0.70 20.17
C ARG A 20 0.11 -2.21 20.40
N ASP A 21 -0.84 -2.80 21.13
CA ASP A 21 -0.77 -4.21 21.52
C ASP A 21 -0.80 -5.15 20.30
N PHE A 22 -1.50 -4.78 19.22
CA PHE A 22 -1.50 -5.52 17.96
C PHE A 22 -0.22 -5.32 17.15
N LEU A 23 0.31 -4.10 17.10
CA LEU A 23 1.55 -3.80 16.40
C LEU A 23 2.77 -4.47 17.09
N VAL A 24 2.85 -4.43 18.41
CA VAL A 24 3.92 -5.10 19.17
C VAL A 24 3.89 -6.62 18.95
N LYS A 25 2.69 -7.24 18.91
CA LYS A 25 2.53 -8.67 18.56
C LYS A 25 2.98 -8.97 17.13
N SER A 26 2.96 -7.97 16.27
CA SER A 26 3.40 -8.05 14.87
C SER A 26 4.86 -7.61 14.67
N ASN A 27 5.64 -7.57 15.76
CA ASN A 27 7.08 -7.29 15.78
C ASN A 27 7.48 -5.84 15.42
N PHE A 28 6.60 -4.84 15.72
CA PHE A 28 6.92 -3.42 15.62
C PHE A 28 7.29 -2.84 16.99
N ASP A 29 8.16 -1.82 17.00
CA ASP A 29 8.31 -0.91 18.13
C ASP A 29 7.31 0.23 17.99
N VAL A 30 6.64 0.59 19.09
CA VAL A 30 5.53 1.53 19.04
C VAL A 30 5.78 2.73 19.95
N LEU A 31 5.87 3.90 19.32
CA LEU A 31 5.84 5.20 19.98
C LEU A 31 4.38 5.67 20.07
N GLN A 32 4.02 6.39 21.11
CA GLN A 32 2.66 6.86 21.30
C GLN A 32 2.65 8.36 21.59
N ALA A 33 1.66 9.05 21.02
CA ALA A 33 1.36 10.45 21.32
C ALA A 33 -0.13 10.62 21.60
N GLY A 34 -0.48 11.44 22.58
CA GLY A 34 -1.86 11.72 22.96
C GLY A 34 -2.47 12.93 22.26
N ASP A 35 -1.68 13.68 21.51
CA ASP A 35 -2.12 14.85 20.73
C ASP A 35 -1.10 15.18 19.63
N GLY A 36 -1.45 16.17 18.80
CA GLY A 36 -0.63 16.55 17.65
C GLY A 36 0.71 17.22 18.02
N GLU A 37 0.76 17.97 19.12
CA GLU A 37 2.00 18.62 19.58
C GLU A 37 3.01 17.56 20.04
N GLU A 38 2.57 16.63 20.90
CA GLU A 38 3.39 15.51 21.35
C GLU A 38 3.84 14.64 20.17
N ALA A 39 2.98 14.45 19.16
CA ALA A 39 3.32 13.70 17.96
C ALA A 39 4.47 14.37 17.18
N LEU A 40 4.44 15.67 16.99
CA LEU A 40 5.50 16.41 16.31
C LEU A 40 6.81 16.42 17.12
N ASP A 41 6.73 16.57 18.44
CA ASP A 41 7.90 16.50 19.32
C ASP A 41 8.61 15.14 19.19
N ILE A 42 7.84 14.06 19.21
CA ILE A 42 8.38 12.70 19.00
C ILE A 42 8.95 12.57 17.58
N PHE A 43 8.21 13.02 16.57
CA PHE A 43 8.61 12.93 15.17
C PHE A 43 9.95 13.62 14.89
N TYR A 44 10.18 14.81 15.44
CA TYR A 44 11.43 15.54 15.25
C TYR A 44 12.61 14.97 16.05
N LYS A 45 12.31 14.34 17.18
CA LYS A 45 13.32 13.70 18.04
C LYS A 45 13.77 12.35 17.50
N GLU A 46 12.84 11.54 17.01
CA GLU A 46 13.07 10.18 16.50
C GLU A 46 13.21 10.21 14.97
N LYS A 47 14.41 9.91 14.47
CA LYS A 47 14.72 10.02 13.03
C LYS A 47 14.36 8.76 12.19
N ASP A 48 14.01 7.66 12.84
CA ASP A 48 13.82 6.35 12.25
C ASP A 48 12.37 5.84 12.35
N ILE A 49 11.41 6.76 12.44
CA ILE A 49 9.99 6.43 12.37
C ILE A 49 9.68 5.92 10.96
N ALA A 50 9.22 4.67 10.89
CA ALA A 50 8.93 3.98 9.64
C ALA A 50 7.51 4.26 9.12
N LEU A 51 6.56 4.58 10.02
CA LEU A 51 5.16 4.85 9.67
C LEU A 51 4.48 5.61 10.82
N ILE A 52 3.53 6.47 10.48
CA ILE A 52 2.67 7.19 11.43
C ILE A 52 1.23 6.72 11.26
N ILE A 53 0.57 6.34 12.35
CA ILE A 53 -0.88 6.12 12.42
C ILE A 53 -1.46 7.31 13.19
N LEU A 54 -2.36 8.06 12.56
CA LEU A 54 -2.74 9.39 13.00
C LEU A 54 -4.26 9.55 13.02
N ASP A 55 -4.81 9.81 14.18
CA ASP A 55 -6.23 10.20 14.28
C ASP A 55 -6.44 11.59 13.67
N VAL A 56 -7.52 11.74 12.92
CA VAL A 56 -7.93 13.02 12.35
C VAL A 56 -8.47 13.95 13.43
N MET A 57 -9.31 13.44 14.30
CA MET A 57 -10.09 14.23 15.25
C MET A 57 -9.43 14.27 16.62
N MET A 58 -8.49 15.19 16.79
CA MET A 58 -7.82 15.43 18.08
C MET A 58 -7.99 16.87 18.54
N PRO A 59 -8.01 17.11 19.86
CA PRO A 59 -8.08 18.46 20.40
C PRO A 59 -6.78 19.23 20.14
N ARG A 60 -6.86 20.57 20.09
CA ARG A 60 -5.76 21.52 19.91
C ARG A 60 -5.15 21.47 18.49
N MET A 61 -4.46 20.40 18.15
CA MET A 61 -3.86 20.18 16.83
C MET A 61 -4.46 18.91 16.23
N ASP A 62 -5.21 19.06 15.15
CA ASP A 62 -5.83 17.95 14.43
C ASP A 62 -4.82 17.16 13.58
N GLY A 63 -5.22 15.95 13.14
CA GLY A 63 -4.35 15.10 12.36
C GLY A 63 -3.94 15.70 11.00
N TRP A 64 -4.77 16.56 10.43
CA TRP A 64 -4.44 17.24 9.19
C TRP A 64 -3.30 18.25 9.36
N GLN A 65 -3.29 18.95 10.50
CA GLN A 65 -2.21 19.89 10.83
C GLN A 65 -0.90 19.13 11.05
N VAL A 66 -0.93 18.03 11.81
CA VAL A 66 0.25 17.16 11.99
C VAL A 66 0.76 16.64 10.64
N CYS A 67 -0.13 16.14 9.78
CA CYS A 67 0.24 15.64 8.45
C CYS A 67 0.94 16.74 7.63
N ARG A 68 0.40 17.96 7.58
CA ARG A 68 1.02 19.08 6.86
C ARG A 68 2.43 19.40 7.37
N GLU A 69 2.62 19.44 8.68
CA GLU A 69 3.93 19.71 9.29
C GLU A 69 4.93 18.59 8.95
N VAL A 70 4.55 17.34 9.10
CA VAL A 70 5.39 16.19 8.75
C VAL A 70 5.80 16.24 7.27
N ARG A 71 4.87 16.57 6.38
CA ARG A 71 5.12 16.60 4.92
C ARG A 71 6.04 17.73 4.46
N GLN A 72 6.28 18.76 5.28
CA GLN A 72 7.28 19.79 4.96
C GLN A 72 8.71 19.22 4.93
N SER A 73 8.98 18.15 5.71
CA SER A 73 10.34 17.63 5.90
C SER A 73 10.47 16.11 5.64
N SER A 74 9.36 15.38 5.46
CA SER A 74 9.42 13.91 5.37
C SER A 74 8.36 13.33 4.44
N LYS A 75 8.72 12.20 3.83
CA LYS A 75 7.83 11.31 3.07
C LYS A 75 7.46 10.05 3.87
N VAL A 76 7.64 10.06 5.20
CA VAL A 76 7.25 8.92 6.04
C VAL A 76 5.80 8.56 5.77
N PRO A 77 5.46 7.26 5.57
CA PRO A 77 4.09 6.84 5.34
C PRO A 77 3.15 7.24 6.48
N ILE A 78 1.95 7.72 6.13
CA ILE A 78 0.92 8.13 7.08
C ILE A 78 -0.38 7.39 6.80
N ILE A 79 -0.91 6.71 7.81
CA ILE A 79 -2.28 6.17 7.83
C ILE A 79 -3.14 7.09 8.67
N MET A 80 -4.21 7.65 8.08
CA MET A 80 -5.20 8.42 8.83
C MET A 80 -6.30 7.51 9.39
N LEU A 81 -6.62 7.69 10.67
CA LEU A 81 -7.81 7.10 11.29
C LEU A 81 -8.91 8.16 11.32
N THR A 82 -10.11 7.85 10.85
CA THR A 82 -11.22 8.82 10.80
C THR A 82 -12.52 8.22 11.32
N ALA A 83 -13.34 9.03 11.98
CA ALA A 83 -14.61 8.59 12.55
C ALA A 83 -15.71 8.38 11.49
N ARG A 84 -15.60 8.97 10.29
CA ARG A 84 -16.39 8.71 9.07
C ARG A 84 -15.80 9.50 7.91
N SER A 85 -15.71 8.85 6.75
CA SER A 85 -15.36 9.50 5.51
C SER A 85 -16.48 10.43 5.05
N GLU A 86 -16.37 11.73 5.28
CA GLU A 86 -16.97 12.64 4.33
C GLU A 86 -16.07 12.63 3.10
N GLU A 87 -16.63 12.38 1.93
CA GLU A 87 -15.95 12.32 0.63
C GLU A 87 -15.02 13.54 0.39
N ARG A 88 -15.32 14.66 1.05
CA ARG A 88 -14.50 15.87 1.09
C ARG A 88 -13.18 15.71 1.87
N ASP A 89 -13.19 14.96 2.96
CA ASP A 89 -12.00 14.76 3.81
C ASP A 89 -11.01 13.82 3.12
N GLU A 90 -11.49 12.80 2.42
CA GLU A 90 -10.64 11.92 1.62
C GLU A 90 -9.98 12.65 0.45
N LEU A 91 -10.71 13.49 -0.28
CA LEU A 91 -10.15 14.29 -1.38
C LEU A 91 -9.09 15.31 -0.91
N GLN A 92 -9.34 15.94 0.25
CA GLN A 92 -8.38 16.87 0.85
C GLN A 92 -7.10 16.17 1.32
N GLY A 93 -7.22 14.97 1.84
CA GLY A 93 -6.08 14.23 2.34
C GLY A 93 -5.22 13.59 1.28
N PHE A 94 -5.77 13.13 0.17
CA PHE A 94 -4.97 12.70 -0.98
C PHE A 94 -4.13 13.85 -1.54
N ALA A 95 -4.64 15.08 -1.52
CA ALA A 95 -3.88 16.27 -1.90
C ALA A 95 -2.75 16.61 -0.90
N LEU A 96 -2.85 16.17 0.35
CA LEU A 96 -1.83 16.34 1.40
C LEU A 96 -0.80 15.20 1.45
N GLY A 97 -0.95 14.16 0.61
CA GLY A 97 0.00 13.06 0.54
C GLY A 97 -0.14 12.02 1.67
N VAL A 98 -1.36 11.77 2.11
CA VAL A 98 -1.70 10.63 2.99
C VAL A 98 -1.66 9.34 2.18
N ASP A 99 -1.11 8.28 2.75
CA ASP A 99 -0.91 7.01 2.05
C ASP A 99 -2.12 6.08 2.16
N GLU A 100 -2.92 6.20 3.23
CA GLU A 100 -4.09 5.34 3.47
C GLU A 100 -5.06 5.98 4.47
N TYR A 101 -6.36 5.65 4.32
CA TYR A 101 -7.44 6.02 5.25
C TYR A 101 -8.10 4.78 5.80
N ILE A 102 -8.37 4.78 7.11
CA ILE A 102 -9.09 3.71 7.78
C ILE A 102 -10.20 4.32 8.62
N SER A 103 -11.45 3.99 8.29
CA SER A 103 -12.61 4.45 9.05
C SER A 103 -12.75 3.70 10.37
N LYS A 104 -13.04 4.44 11.45
CA LYS A 104 -13.44 3.89 12.75
C LYS A 104 -14.95 3.54 12.72
N PRO A 105 -15.39 2.38 13.23
CA PRO A 105 -14.59 1.33 13.89
C PRO A 105 -13.87 0.41 12.88
N PHE A 106 -12.65 0.02 13.19
CA PHE A 106 -11.84 -0.87 12.35
C PHE A 106 -11.41 -2.15 13.08
N SER A 107 -11.07 -3.17 12.31
CA SER A 107 -10.42 -4.36 12.83
C SER A 107 -8.92 -4.11 13.04
N PRO A 108 -8.36 -4.31 14.25
CA PRO A 108 -6.92 -4.16 14.46
C PRO A 108 -6.07 -5.08 13.58
N LYS A 109 -6.59 -6.26 13.21
CA LYS A 109 -5.91 -7.17 12.28
C LYS A 109 -5.81 -6.57 10.87
N ILE A 110 -6.87 -5.89 10.41
CA ILE A 110 -6.88 -5.20 9.11
C ILE A 110 -5.92 -4.03 9.14
N LEU A 111 -5.89 -3.25 10.23
CA LEU A 111 -4.92 -2.17 10.40
C LEU A 111 -3.48 -2.68 10.28
N VAL A 112 -3.12 -3.75 10.98
CA VAL A 112 -1.77 -4.35 10.89
C VAL A 112 -1.47 -4.82 9.46
N ALA A 113 -2.43 -5.42 8.76
CA ALA A 113 -2.25 -5.85 7.38
C ALA A 113 -1.96 -4.65 6.45
N ARG A 114 -2.65 -3.50 6.65
CA ARG A 114 -2.41 -2.27 5.89
C ARG A 114 -1.07 -1.64 6.24
N VAL A 115 -0.68 -1.60 7.52
CA VAL A 115 0.67 -1.16 7.95
C VAL A 115 1.74 -1.95 7.22
N ASN A 116 1.65 -3.29 7.21
CA ASN A 116 2.61 -4.14 6.51
C ASN A 116 2.62 -3.87 5.00
N ALA A 117 1.45 -3.67 4.39
CA ALA A 117 1.35 -3.37 2.95
C ALA A 117 2.02 -2.04 2.60
N ILE A 118 1.78 -0.99 3.40
CA ILE A 118 2.38 0.33 3.19
C ILE A 118 3.90 0.29 3.41
N LEU A 119 4.36 -0.35 4.49
CA LEU A 119 5.80 -0.45 4.77
C LEU A 119 6.56 -1.26 3.71
N ARG A 120 5.93 -2.26 3.11
CA ARG A 120 6.47 -2.94 1.92
C ARG A 120 6.58 -1.99 0.74
N ARG A 121 5.54 -1.20 0.45
CA ARG A 121 5.54 -0.19 -0.62
C ARG A 121 6.61 0.89 -0.42
N ALA A 122 6.84 1.29 0.83
CA ALA A 122 7.81 2.32 1.18
C ALA A 122 9.26 1.82 1.31
N ASN A 123 9.57 0.61 0.86
CA ASN A 123 10.91 -0.02 0.98
C ASN A 123 11.44 -0.19 2.41
N VAL A 124 10.63 -0.02 3.42
CA VAL A 124 11.07 -0.05 4.82
C VAL A 124 11.18 -1.50 5.33
N LEU A 125 10.37 -2.41 4.77
CA LEU A 125 10.41 -3.86 5.06
C LEU A 125 11.24 -4.64 4.02
N SER A 126 12.15 -3.99 3.30
CA SER A 126 12.92 -4.59 2.23
C SER A 126 13.95 -5.58 2.75
N GLY A 127 13.63 -6.82 2.63
CA GLY A 127 14.54 -7.95 2.50
C GLY A 127 14.19 -8.66 1.20
N GLY A 128 14.73 -8.15 0.09
CA GLY A 128 14.94 -8.87 -1.16
C GLY A 128 13.76 -9.63 -1.76
N ASP A 129 12.76 -8.96 -2.29
CA ASP A 129 11.76 -9.61 -3.17
C ASP A 129 11.76 -8.93 -4.55
N GLU A 130 12.92 -8.83 -5.17
CA GLU A 130 12.96 -8.68 -6.63
C GLU A 130 12.57 -10.03 -7.25
N ILE A 131 11.48 -10.04 -8.01
CA ILE A 131 11.06 -11.20 -8.78
C ILE A 131 11.48 -10.96 -10.21
N ASP A 132 12.39 -11.79 -10.74
CA ASP A 132 12.70 -11.82 -12.17
C ASP A 132 11.83 -12.88 -12.85
N ALA A 133 11.03 -12.44 -13.80
CA ALA A 133 10.20 -13.29 -14.63
C ALA A 133 10.52 -13.04 -16.13
N GLY A 134 11.62 -13.66 -16.58
CA GLY A 134 12.05 -13.60 -17.98
C GLY A 134 12.47 -12.19 -18.42
N GLY A 135 13.21 -11.47 -17.55
CA GLY A 135 13.68 -10.11 -17.77
C GLY A 135 12.67 -9.02 -17.43
N ILE A 136 11.51 -9.38 -16.87
CA ILE A 136 10.64 -8.47 -16.11
C ILE A 136 11.06 -8.58 -14.66
N VAL A 137 11.74 -7.56 -14.14
CA VAL A 137 12.15 -7.47 -12.75
C VAL A 137 11.16 -6.59 -12.01
N ILE A 138 10.47 -7.17 -11.03
CA ILE A 138 9.51 -6.47 -10.16
C ILE A 138 10.14 -6.30 -8.80
N ASP A 139 10.43 -5.08 -8.42
CA ASP A 139 10.73 -4.71 -7.05
C ASP A 139 9.42 -4.30 -6.35
N LYS A 140 8.84 -5.23 -5.59
CA LYS A 140 7.59 -4.98 -4.87
C LYS A 140 7.73 -3.94 -3.80
N ALA A 141 8.91 -3.85 -3.23
CA ALA A 141 9.21 -2.94 -2.18
C ALA A 141 9.34 -1.50 -2.73
N ALA A 142 10.08 -1.32 -3.83
CA ALA A 142 10.20 -0.04 -4.52
C ALA A 142 8.96 0.33 -5.35
N HIS A 143 8.01 -0.59 -5.52
CA HIS A 143 6.89 -0.44 -6.47
C HIS A 143 7.38 -0.10 -7.88
N GLN A 144 8.52 -0.68 -8.25
CA GLN A 144 9.21 -0.44 -9.51
C GLN A 144 9.19 -1.68 -10.39
N VAL A 145 9.14 -1.46 -11.70
CA VAL A 145 9.27 -2.51 -12.70
C VAL A 145 10.35 -2.12 -13.69
N LYS A 146 11.26 -3.07 -13.96
CA LYS A 146 12.26 -2.94 -15.01
C LYS A 146 12.06 -4.04 -16.05
N ILE A 147 12.22 -3.69 -17.32
CA ILE A 147 12.24 -4.64 -18.43
C ILE A 147 13.63 -4.58 -19.04
N ASP A 148 14.34 -5.71 -19.03
CA ASP A 148 15.71 -5.81 -19.54
C ASP A 148 16.61 -4.68 -19.00
N GLY A 149 16.47 -4.38 -17.70
CA GLY A 149 17.23 -3.35 -16.98
C GLY A 149 16.73 -1.91 -17.15
N LYS A 150 15.70 -1.66 -17.96
CA LYS A 150 15.10 -0.32 -18.13
C LYS A 150 13.83 -0.20 -17.31
N GLU A 151 13.75 0.85 -16.49
CA GLU A 151 12.56 1.16 -15.71
C GLU A 151 11.38 1.57 -16.62
N ILE A 152 10.18 1.07 -16.29
CA ILE A 152 8.94 1.43 -16.96
C ILE A 152 7.94 1.99 -15.94
N GLU A 153 7.15 2.98 -16.35
CA GLU A 153 6.11 3.56 -15.50
C GLU A 153 4.80 2.78 -15.65
N LEU A 154 4.37 2.16 -14.55
CA LEU A 154 3.05 1.56 -14.41
C LEU A 154 2.19 2.38 -13.44
N SER A 155 0.89 2.47 -13.73
CA SER A 155 -0.05 2.94 -12.72
C SER A 155 -0.15 1.92 -11.59
N PHE A 156 -0.63 2.34 -10.42
CA PHE A 156 -0.80 1.47 -9.26
C PHE A 156 -1.51 0.15 -9.62
N LYS A 157 -2.64 0.22 -10.32
CA LYS A 157 -3.41 -0.97 -10.70
C LYS A 157 -2.75 -1.82 -11.79
N GLU A 158 -1.95 -1.24 -12.66
CA GLU A 158 -1.14 -1.99 -13.63
C GLU A 158 -0.01 -2.74 -12.93
N PHE A 159 0.62 -2.14 -11.93
CA PHE A 159 1.64 -2.78 -11.11
C PHE A 159 1.06 -3.95 -10.30
N GLU A 160 -0.06 -3.74 -9.60
CA GLU A 160 -0.74 -4.79 -8.83
C GLU A 160 -1.15 -5.96 -9.74
N LEU A 161 -1.67 -5.65 -10.93
CA LEU A 161 -2.06 -6.66 -11.91
C LEU A 161 -0.86 -7.47 -12.40
N LEU A 162 0.26 -6.81 -12.73
CA LEU A 162 1.49 -7.47 -13.14
C LEU A 162 2.05 -8.34 -12.03
N SER A 163 2.13 -7.82 -10.81
CA SER A 163 2.60 -8.55 -9.63
C SER A 163 1.78 -9.80 -9.39
N TYR A 164 0.45 -9.67 -9.46
CA TYR A 164 -0.46 -10.80 -9.30
C TYR A 164 -0.28 -11.87 -10.39
N PHE A 165 -0.04 -11.47 -11.64
CA PHE A 165 0.26 -12.40 -12.72
C PHE A 165 1.56 -13.15 -12.51
N VAL A 166 2.63 -12.47 -12.12
CA VAL A 166 3.95 -13.06 -11.91
C VAL A 166 3.95 -14.02 -10.70
N GLU A 167 3.25 -13.67 -9.62
CA GLU A 167 3.07 -14.55 -8.45
C GLU A 167 2.30 -15.85 -8.78
N ASN A 168 1.43 -15.79 -9.78
CA ASN A 168 0.64 -16.93 -10.24
C ASN A 168 1.11 -17.45 -11.60
N GLN A 169 2.42 -17.35 -11.87
CA GLN A 169 3.00 -17.83 -13.12
C GLN A 169 2.59 -19.28 -13.41
N GLY A 170 2.23 -19.56 -14.66
CA GLY A 170 1.81 -20.87 -15.12
C GLY A 170 0.35 -21.22 -14.79
N ILE A 171 -0.36 -20.41 -13.99
CA ILE A 171 -1.74 -20.67 -13.57
C ILE A 171 -2.71 -19.88 -14.44
N ALA A 172 -3.74 -20.56 -14.98
CA ALA A 172 -4.85 -19.88 -15.65
C ALA A 172 -5.77 -19.22 -14.62
N LEU A 173 -5.93 -17.90 -14.71
CA LEU A 173 -6.72 -17.08 -13.79
C LEU A 173 -7.99 -16.62 -14.49
N SER A 174 -9.15 -16.84 -13.86
CA SER A 174 -10.40 -16.28 -14.35
C SER A 174 -10.44 -14.76 -14.17
N ARG A 175 -11.23 -14.06 -14.99
CA ARG A 175 -11.43 -12.62 -14.85
C ARG A 175 -11.93 -12.22 -13.47
N GLU A 176 -12.86 -13.00 -12.92
CA GLU A 176 -13.38 -12.77 -11.56
C GLU A 176 -12.29 -12.95 -10.49
N LYS A 177 -11.45 -13.99 -10.63
CA LYS A 177 -10.34 -14.21 -9.70
C LYS A 177 -9.33 -13.07 -9.74
N ILE A 178 -9.02 -12.55 -10.94
CA ILE A 178 -8.14 -11.38 -11.10
C ILE A 178 -8.80 -10.15 -10.46
N LEU A 179 -10.09 -9.91 -10.75
CA LEU A 179 -10.83 -8.78 -10.20
C LEU A 179 -10.80 -8.80 -8.67
N ASN A 180 -11.16 -9.92 -8.05
CA ASN A 180 -11.28 -10.05 -6.60
C ASN A 180 -9.93 -9.95 -5.85
N ASN A 181 -8.79 -10.15 -6.53
CA ASN A 181 -7.47 -10.09 -5.89
C ASN A 181 -6.68 -8.82 -6.19
N VAL A 182 -7.01 -8.13 -7.28
CA VAL A 182 -6.32 -6.89 -7.70
C VAL A 182 -7.18 -5.65 -7.44
N TRP A 183 -8.51 -5.79 -7.48
CA TRP A 183 -9.48 -4.76 -7.12
C TRP A 183 -10.23 -5.21 -5.88
N ASP A 184 -10.41 -4.34 -4.89
CA ASP A 184 -11.11 -4.66 -3.66
C ASP A 184 -12.53 -5.18 -3.89
N TYR A 185 -13.05 -5.95 -2.93
CA TYR A 185 -14.36 -6.62 -2.96
C TYR A 185 -15.56 -5.68 -3.22
N ASP A 186 -15.38 -4.38 -3.06
CA ASP A 186 -16.39 -3.33 -3.28
C ASP A 186 -16.39 -2.78 -4.73
N TYR A 187 -15.58 -3.36 -5.61
CA TYR A 187 -15.62 -2.94 -7.02
C TYR A 187 -16.79 -3.58 -7.75
N PHE A 188 -17.90 -2.87 -7.86
CA PHE A 188 -19.11 -3.26 -8.61
C PHE A 188 -18.97 -3.19 -10.14
N GLY A 189 -17.76 -3.24 -10.67
CA GLY A 189 -17.51 -3.21 -12.11
C GLY A 189 -17.61 -4.57 -12.80
N ASP A 190 -17.96 -4.55 -14.11
CA ASP A 190 -17.97 -5.76 -14.95
C ASP A 190 -16.56 -6.36 -15.04
N ALA A 191 -16.45 -7.69 -14.88
CA ALA A 191 -15.20 -8.43 -15.04
C ALA A 191 -14.50 -8.19 -16.40
N ARG A 192 -15.22 -7.69 -17.40
CA ARG A 192 -14.67 -7.25 -18.69
C ARG A 192 -13.75 -6.02 -18.60
N THR A 193 -13.83 -5.26 -17.50
CA THR A 193 -12.92 -4.14 -17.24
C THR A 193 -11.46 -4.61 -17.19
N ILE A 194 -11.23 -5.85 -16.76
CA ILE A 194 -9.91 -6.49 -16.75
C ILE A 194 -9.27 -6.52 -18.15
N ASP A 195 -10.05 -6.76 -19.19
CA ASP A 195 -9.53 -6.85 -20.57
C ASP A 195 -8.88 -5.52 -21.01
N THR A 196 -9.44 -4.39 -20.58
CA THR A 196 -8.87 -3.06 -20.83
C THR A 196 -7.54 -2.86 -20.10
N HIS A 197 -7.47 -3.27 -18.82
CA HIS A 197 -6.25 -3.16 -18.04
C HIS A 197 -5.15 -4.10 -18.57
N VAL A 198 -5.50 -5.32 -18.93
CA VAL A 198 -4.55 -6.26 -19.57
C VAL A 198 -4.04 -5.71 -20.89
N LYS A 199 -4.90 -5.11 -21.72
CA LYS A 199 -4.48 -4.50 -22.99
C LYS A 199 -3.47 -3.36 -22.75
N LYS A 200 -3.74 -2.48 -21.79
CA LYS A 200 -2.83 -1.37 -21.42
C LYS A 200 -1.52 -1.90 -20.86
N LEU A 201 -1.57 -2.88 -19.97
CA LEU A 201 -0.40 -3.50 -19.38
C LEU A 201 0.48 -4.15 -20.46
N ARG A 202 -0.10 -4.96 -21.34
CA ARG A 202 0.63 -5.56 -22.48
C ARG A 202 1.34 -4.50 -23.34
N SER A 203 0.67 -3.40 -23.62
CA SER A 203 1.26 -2.29 -24.39
C SER A 203 2.48 -1.67 -23.70
N LYS A 204 2.44 -1.52 -22.37
CA LYS A 204 3.56 -0.98 -21.59
C LYS A 204 4.72 -1.95 -21.44
N LEU A 205 4.43 -3.25 -21.38
CA LEU A 205 5.43 -4.32 -21.31
C LEU A 205 6.14 -4.56 -22.66
N GLY A 206 5.66 -3.98 -23.77
CA GLY A 206 6.22 -4.15 -25.09
C GLY A 206 6.20 -5.63 -25.53
N GLU A 207 7.33 -6.15 -25.98
CA GLU A 207 7.46 -7.56 -26.43
C GLU A 207 7.12 -8.55 -25.31
N LYS A 208 7.46 -8.23 -24.06
CA LYS A 208 7.16 -9.05 -22.91
C LYS A 208 5.67 -9.06 -22.51
N GLY A 209 4.87 -8.19 -23.11
CA GLY A 209 3.41 -8.27 -23.04
C GLY A 209 2.84 -9.60 -23.54
N ASN A 210 3.59 -10.31 -24.39
CA ASN A 210 3.25 -11.65 -24.89
C ASN A 210 3.29 -12.72 -23.78
N TYR A 211 3.96 -12.48 -22.67
CA TYR A 211 3.93 -13.39 -21.51
C TYR A 211 2.55 -13.50 -20.85
N ILE A 212 1.71 -12.48 -21.03
CA ILE A 212 0.31 -12.55 -20.59
C ILE A 212 -0.50 -13.21 -21.71
N LYS A 213 -0.74 -14.51 -21.63
CA LYS A 213 -1.52 -15.26 -22.62
C LYS A 213 -3.02 -15.12 -22.36
N THR A 214 -3.84 -15.07 -23.42
CA THR A 214 -5.30 -15.12 -23.28
C THR A 214 -5.77 -16.58 -23.30
N ILE A 215 -6.52 -16.99 -22.31
CA ILE A 215 -7.17 -18.31 -22.24
C ILE A 215 -8.64 -18.11 -22.58
N TRP A 216 -9.03 -18.52 -23.78
CA TRP A 216 -10.37 -18.31 -24.29
C TRP A 216 -11.44 -18.93 -23.37
N GLY A 217 -12.48 -18.18 -23.11
CA GLY A 217 -13.58 -18.60 -22.23
C GLY A 217 -13.28 -18.55 -20.73
N MET A 218 -12.02 -18.36 -20.30
CA MET A 218 -11.61 -18.32 -18.91
C MET A 218 -11.06 -16.94 -18.48
N GLY A 219 -9.94 -16.50 -19.04
CA GLY A 219 -9.27 -15.28 -18.61
C GLY A 219 -7.84 -15.20 -19.13
N TYR A 220 -6.86 -15.18 -18.22
CA TYR A 220 -5.47 -14.93 -18.57
C TYR A 220 -4.50 -15.84 -17.80
N LYS A 221 -3.32 -16.06 -18.39
CA LYS A 221 -2.21 -16.81 -17.79
C LYS A 221 -0.92 -16.05 -18.05
N PHE A 222 -0.09 -15.92 -17.05
CA PHE A 222 1.27 -15.39 -17.24
C PHE A 222 2.23 -16.58 -17.43
N GLU A 223 2.98 -16.53 -18.51
CA GLU A 223 3.90 -17.61 -18.88
C GLU A 223 5.08 -17.01 -19.65
N VAL A 224 6.27 -17.17 -19.10
CA VAL A 224 7.51 -16.77 -19.75
C VAL A 224 7.77 -17.77 -20.88
N ASP A 225 7.95 -17.29 -22.10
CA ASP A 225 8.37 -18.16 -23.19
C ASP A 225 9.82 -18.60 -22.92
N GLU A 226 10.04 -19.90 -22.78
CA GLU A 226 11.40 -20.47 -22.73
C GLU A 226 12.09 -20.20 -24.08
N ALA A 227 13.27 -19.59 -24.01
CA ALA A 227 14.10 -19.24 -25.18
C ALA A 227 14.73 -20.50 -25.79
#